data_2bd05067480ca9daecd148cd28b77863
#
_entry.id   2bd05067480ca9daecd148cd28b77863
#
_cell.length_a   1.000
_cell.length_b   1.000
_cell.length_c   1.000
_cell.angle_alpha   90.00
_cell.angle_beta   90.00
_cell.angle_gamma   90.00
#
_symmetry.space_group_name_H-M   'P 1'
#
loop_
_entity.id
_entity.type
_entity.pdbx_description
1 polymer ?
#
loop_
_entity_poly.entity_id
_entity_poly.type
_entity_poly.pdbx_seq_one_letter_code
_entity_poly.pdbx_strand_id
1 'polypeptide(L)'
;MIDIERLQWYYDNDRVFITAHAAERFRQRGIKVKDIRNAVKTGEIIEQYPEDYPYPSCLLMGLSVKAQPLHVVMSDEGNASRIITAYFPDVDKWESDLKTRKV
;
A
#
# COMPACT_ATOMS: atom_id res chain seq x y z
N MET A 1 -5.87 8.54 12.99
CA MET A 1 -5.45 7.38 12.18
C MET A 1 -5.54 7.69 10.70
N ILE A 2 -4.75 6.96 9.90
CA ILE A 2 -4.77 7.16 8.45
C ILE A 2 -6.09 6.68 7.89
N ASP A 3 -6.63 7.45 6.95
CA ASP A 3 -7.90 7.22 6.30
C ASP A 3 -7.66 6.91 4.83
N ILE A 4 -8.32 5.90 4.27
CA ILE A 4 -8.15 5.51 2.87
C ILE A 4 -8.51 6.66 1.91
N GLU A 5 -9.51 7.45 2.24
CA GLU A 5 -9.92 8.58 1.41
C GLU A 5 -8.80 9.63 1.30
N ARG A 6 -8.05 9.82 2.38
CA ARG A 6 -6.90 10.72 2.39
C ARG A 6 -5.78 10.21 1.48
N LEU A 7 -5.51 8.90 1.50
CA LEU A 7 -4.51 8.31 0.61
C LEU A 7 -4.94 8.42 -0.85
N GLN A 8 -6.22 8.23 -1.12
CA GLN A 8 -6.77 8.41 -2.46
C GLN A 8 -6.65 9.87 -2.92
N TRP A 9 -6.88 10.81 -2.02
CA TRP A 9 -6.70 12.23 -2.30
C TRP A 9 -5.25 12.55 -2.68
N TYR A 10 -4.28 11.95 -1.97
CA TYR A 10 -2.88 12.13 -2.31
C TYR A 10 -2.59 11.69 -3.75
N TYR A 11 -3.14 10.55 -4.16
CA TYR A 11 -2.97 10.07 -5.53
C TYR A 11 -3.61 11.04 -6.55
N ASP A 12 -4.79 11.51 -6.27
CA ASP A 12 -5.52 12.40 -7.18
C ASP A 12 -4.83 13.76 -7.32
N ASN A 13 -3.97 14.13 -6.38
CA ASN A 13 -3.30 15.43 -6.34
C ASN A 13 -1.77 15.33 -6.53
N ASP A 14 -1.29 14.21 -7.04
CA ASP A 14 0.13 13.97 -7.32
C ASP A 14 1.02 14.15 -6.08
N ARG A 15 0.52 13.68 -4.94
CA ARG A 15 1.18 13.78 -3.64
C ARG A 15 1.69 12.43 -3.13
N VAL A 16 1.95 11.46 -4.04
CA VAL A 16 2.50 10.16 -3.68
C VAL A 16 3.89 10.02 -4.26
N PHE A 17 4.85 9.64 -3.40
CA PHE A 17 6.24 9.51 -3.79
C PHE A 17 6.70 8.06 -3.68
N ILE A 18 7.52 7.65 -4.65
CA ILE A 18 8.14 6.33 -4.69
C ILE A 18 9.63 6.56 -4.90
N THR A 19 10.47 6.03 -3.98
CA THR A 19 11.93 6.13 -4.17
C THR A 19 12.38 5.22 -5.31
N ALA A 20 13.54 5.53 -5.90
CA ALA A 20 14.12 4.68 -6.94
C ALA A 20 14.36 3.25 -6.43
N HIS A 21 14.79 3.11 -5.18
CA HIS A 21 15.03 1.82 -4.55
C HIS A 21 13.72 1.01 -4.44
N ALA A 22 12.64 1.65 -3.97
CA ALA A 22 11.34 0.99 -3.87
C ALA A 22 10.81 0.60 -5.26
N ALA A 23 10.94 1.49 -6.24
CA ALA A 23 10.50 1.23 -7.62
C ALA A 23 11.21 0.02 -8.21
N GLU A 24 12.51 -0.13 -7.95
CA GLU A 24 13.27 -1.29 -8.41
C GLU A 24 12.77 -2.59 -7.78
N ARG A 25 12.45 -2.56 -6.47
CA ARG A 25 11.88 -3.72 -5.80
C ARG A 25 10.53 -4.11 -6.39
N PHE A 26 9.69 -3.13 -6.70
CA PHE A 26 8.39 -3.40 -7.31
C PHE A 26 8.57 -4.04 -8.68
N ARG A 27 9.51 -3.52 -9.47
CA ARG A 27 9.83 -4.09 -10.78
C ARG A 27 10.26 -5.56 -10.66
N GLN A 28 11.12 -5.88 -9.69
CA GLN A 28 11.58 -7.25 -9.44
C GLN A 28 10.44 -8.18 -9.07
N ARG A 29 9.39 -7.65 -8.43
CA ARG A 29 8.21 -8.42 -8.00
C ARG A 29 7.11 -8.47 -9.04
N GLY A 30 7.32 -7.87 -10.20
CA GLY A 30 6.29 -7.79 -11.24
C GLY A 30 5.15 -6.84 -10.90
N ILE A 31 5.39 -5.87 -10.01
CA ILE A 31 4.41 -4.87 -9.61
C ILE A 31 4.71 -3.57 -10.34
N LYS A 32 3.73 -3.07 -11.08
CA LYS A 32 3.84 -1.79 -11.79
C LYS A 32 3.28 -0.66 -10.93
N VAL A 33 3.73 0.56 -11.17
CA VAL A 33 3.22 1.74 -10.46
C VAL A 33 1.70 1.84 -10.60
N LYS A 34 1.16 1.53 -11.77
CA LYS A 34 -0.30 1.54 -11.99
C LYS A 34 -1.04 0.49 -11.15
N ASP A 35 -0.39 -0.62 -10.80
CA ASP A 35 -0.96 -1.64 -9.93
C ASP A 35 -1.14 -1.09 -8.52
N ILE A 36 -0.14 -0.37 -8.02
CA ILE A 36 -0.19 0.25 -6.69
C ILE A 36 -1.29 1.30 -6.64
N ARG A 37 -1.37 2.15 -7.67
CA ARG A 37 -2.41 3.16 -7.77
C ARG A 37 -3.81 2.52 -7.74
N ASN A 38 -3.99 1.46 -8.51
CA ASN A 38 -5.28 0.76 -8.54
C ASN A 38 -5.60 0.11 -7.19
N ALA A 39 -4.58 -0.45 -6.51
CA ALA A 39 -4.77 -1.03 -5.19
C ALA A 39 -5.25 0.01 -4.17
N VAL A 40 -4.70 1.21 -4.19
CA VAL A 40 -5.16 2.29 -3.31
C VAL A 40 -6.58 2.71 -3.65
N LYS A 41 -6.90 2.77 -4.94
CA LYS A 41 -8.23 3.18 -5.41
C LYS A 41 -9.32 2.18 -5.02
N THR A 42 -9.00 0.89 -5.06
CA THR A 42 -9.98 -0.20 -4.80
C THR A 42 -9.88 -0.75 -3.38
N GLY A 43 -8.91 -0.28 -2.59
CA GLY A 43 -8.49 -0.94 -1.38
C GLY A 43 -9.13 -0.43 -0.10
N GLU A 44 -8.75 -1.11 0.98
CA GLU A 44 -9.10 -0.73 2.34
C GLU A 44 -7.88 -0.87 3.22
N ILE A 45 -7.79 -0.07 4.27
CA ILE A 45 -6.71 -0.18 5.25
C ILE A 45 -7.03 -1.34 6.18
N ILE A 46 -6.07 -2.25 6.32
CA ILE A 46 -6.23 -3.45 7.17
C ILE A 46 -5.38 -3.41 8.43
N GLU A 47 -4.31 -2.63 8.46
CA GLU A 47 -3.47 -2.44 9.65
C GLU A 47 -3.01 -0.99 9.73
N GLN A 48 -2.94 -0.46 10.96
CA GLN A 48 -2.41 0.88 11.22
C GLN A 48 -1.11 0.75 12.02
N TYR A 49 -0.14 1.56 11.68
CA TYR A 49 1.16 1.61 12.37
C TYR A 49 1.42 3.04 12.86
N PRO A 50 0.66 3.50 13.89
CA PRO A 50 0.75 4.89 14.34
C PRO A 50 2.09 5.24 14.97
N GLU A 51 2.84 4.22 15.41
CA GLU A 51 4.13 4.41 16.06
C GLU A 51 5.31 4.42 15.07
N ASP A 52 5.07 4.21 13.78
CA ASP A 52 6.13 4.24 12.78
C ASP A 52 6.79 5.62 12.74
N TYR A 53 8.08 5.60 12.52
CA TYR A 53 8.91 6.80 12.53
C TYR A 53 9.62 6.94 11.17
N PRO A 54 9.73 8.14 10.62
CA PRO A 54 9.34 9.45 11.20
C PRO A 54 7.86 9.79 11.04
N TYR A 55 7.10 9.02 10.28
CA TYR A 55 5.68 9.26 10.04
C TYR A 55 4.87 7.99 10.27
N PRO A 56 3.62 8.12 10.71
CA PRO A 56 2.75 6.96 10.80
C PRO A 56 2.55 6.35 9.41
N SER A 57 2.29 5.05 9.39
CA SER A 57 2.03 4.31 8.17
C SER A 57 0.87 3.35 8.35
N CYS A 58 0.46 2.74 7.27
CA CYS A 58 -0.61 1.74 7.29
C CYS A 58 -0.35 0.70 6.20
N LEU A 59 -0.98 -0.45 6.39
CA LEU A 59 -1.04 -1.51 5.39
C LEU A 59 -2.44 -1.52 4.80
N LEU A 60 -2.54 -1.43 3.50
CA LEU A 60 -3.81 -1.56 2.80
C LEU A 60 -3.79 -2.78 1.89
N MET A 61 -4.96 -3.31 1.61
CA MET A 61 -5.15 -4.34 0.60
C MET A 61 -6.12 -3.83 -0.45
N GLY A 62 -5.72 -3.92 -1.70
CA GLY A 62 -6.54 -3.60 -2.85
C GLY A 62 -6.21 -4.54 -3.99
N LEU A 63 -6.60 -4.15 -5.19
CA LEU A 63 -6.43 -4.98 -6.38
C LEU A 63 -5.44 -4.33 -7.35
N SER A 64 -4.57 -5.15 -7.93
CA SER A 64 -3.76 -4.73 -9.07
C SER A 64 -4.66 -4.49 -10.29
N VAL A 65 -4.08 -3.98 -11.36
CA VAL A 65 -4.83 -3.76 -12.61
C VAL A 65 -5.46 -5.07 -13.13
N LYS A 66 -4.79 -6.20 -12.89
CA LYS A 66 -5.30 -7.53 -13.27
C LYS A 66 -6.17 -8.18 -12.20
N ALA A 67 -6.64 -7.38 -11.25
CA ALA A 67 -7.53 -7.82 -10.17
C ALA A 67 -6.90 -8.87 -9.23
N GLN A 68 -5.58 -8.83 -9.05
CA GLN A 68 -4.89 -9.67 -8.08
C GLN A 68 -4.78 -8.91 -6.75
N PRO A 69 -5.02 -9.57 -5.60
CA PRO A 69 -4.81 -8.93 -4.31
C PRO A 69 -3.38 -8.40 -4.16
N LEU A 70 -3.26 -7.16 -3.73
CA LEU A 70 -1.97 -6.50 -3.56
C LEU A 70 -1.96 -5.78 -2.22
N HIS A 71 -0.91 -6.00 -1.44
CA HIS A 71 -0.67 -5.29 -0.19
C HIS A 71 0.26 -4.11 -0.45
N VAL A 72 -0.08 -2.95 0.11
CA VAL A 72 0.71 -1.73 -0.02
C VAL A 72 0.87 -1.10 1.36
N VAL A 73 2.11 -0.77 1.73
CA VAL A 73 2.39 0.00 2.94
C VAL A 73 2.69 1.44 2.53
N MET A 74 1.94 2.36 3.09
CA MET A 74 2.05 3.79 2.79
C MET A 74 2.14 4.61 4.07
N SER A 75 2.91 5.69 4.03
CA SER A 75 2.97 6.66 5.11
C SER A 75 1.93 7.77 4.91
N ASP A 76 1.65 8.50 5.98
CA ASP A 76 0.99 9.79 5.91
C ASP A 76 1.92 10.84 6.52
N GLU A 77 2.45 11.71 5.67
CA GLU A 77 3.41 12.73 6.05
C GLU A 77 2.75 14.09 6.24
N GLY A 78 1.42 14.12 6.35
CA GLY A 78 0.65 15.34 6.60
C GLY A 78 0.18 16.05 5.33
N ASN A 79 1.01 16.09 4.30
CA ASN A 79 0.69 16.73 3.02
C ASN A 79 1.01 15.84 1.82
N ALA A 80 1.52 14.64 2.09
CA ALA A 80 1.95 13.70 1.06
C ALA A 80 2.02 12.29 1.65
N SER A 81 2.14 11.30 0.80
CA SER A 81 2.36 9.91 1.19
C SER A 81 3.57 9.36 0.44
N ARG A 82 4.21 8.37 1.05
CA ARG A 82 5.31 7.62 0.45
C ARG A 82 4.92 6.16 0.42
N ILE A 83 5.16 5.51 -0.72
CA ILE A 83 5.00 4.05 -0.82
C ILE A 83 6.24 3.43 -0.20
N ILE A 84 6.07 2.76 0.93
CA ILE A 84 7.17 2.13 1.66
C ILE A 84 7.48 0.78 1.05
N THR A 85 6.45 -0.04 0.84
CA THR A 85 6.60 -1.33 0.17
C THR A 85 5.27 -1.76 -0.44
N ALA A 86 5.35 -2.72 -1.36
CA ALA A 86 4.19 -3.38 -1.94
C ALA A 86 4.58 -4.80 -2.30
N TYR A 87 3.66 -5.74 -2.11
CA TYR A 87 3.90 -7.15 -2.39
C TYR A 87 2.57 -7.87 -2.60
N PHE A 88 2.63 -8.98 -3.30
CA PHE A 88 1.49 -9.90 -3.36
C PHE A 88 1.47 -10.70 -2.06
N PRO A 89 0.34 -10.73 -1.33
CA PRO A 89 0.30 -11.38 -0.02
C PRO A 89 0.53 -12.89 -0.14
N ASP A 90 1.34 -13.41 0.79
CA ASP A 90 1.67 -14.82 0.86
C ASP A 90 0.52 -15.58 1.55
N VAL A 91 -0.09 -16.52 0.84
CA VAL A 91 -1.22 -17.30 1.36
C VAL A 91 -0.85 -18.13 2.60
N ASP A 92 0.43 -18.38 2.81
CA ASP A 92 0.89 -19.12 4.00
C ASP A 92 0.97 -18.23 5.25
N LYS A 93 0.97 -16.91 5.08
CA LYS A 93 1.08 -15.93 6.17
C LYS A 93 -0.23 -15.24 6.50
N TRP A 94 -1.20 -15.31 5.62
CA TRP A 94 -2.48 -14.60 5.75
C TRP A 94 -3.63 -15.59 5.69
N GLU A 95 -4.72 -15.28 6.38
CA GLU A 95 -5.94 -16.05 6.26
C GLU A 95 -6.51 -15.93 4.82
N SER A 96 -7.55 -16.69 4.52
CA SER A 96 -8.10 -16.72 3.17
C SER A 96 -8.62 -15.37 2.66
N ASP A 97 -8.95 -14.45 3.58
CA ASP A 97 -9.36 -13.09 3.23
C ASP A 97 -8.17 -12.21 2.83
N LEU A 98 -6.93 -12.65 3.07
CA LEU A 98 -5.68 -11.92 2.83
C LEU A 98 -5.61 -10.59 3.58
N LYS A 99 -6.41 -10.43 4.61
CA LYS A 99 -6.50 -9.23 5.47
C LYS A 99 -6.12 -9.51 6.91
N THR A 100 -6.27 -10.76 7.33
CA THR A 100 -6.03 -11.21 8.70
C THR A 100 -4.79 -12.08 8.72
N ARG A 101 -3.82 -11.74 9.58
CA ARG A 101 -2.61 -12.54 9.72
C ARG A 101 -2.94 -13.89 10.33
N LYS A 102 -2.29 -14.93 9.85
CA LYS A 102 -2.35 -16.25 10.48
C LYS A 102 -1.61 -16.20 11.82
N VAL A 103 -2.17 -16.88 12.79
CA VAL A 103 -1.61 -16.96 14.14
C VAL A 103 -0.52 -18.03 14.20
#